data_8e497e68178cc2669cc86430c786ca3e
#
_entry.id   8e497e68178cc2669cc86430c786ca3e
#
_cell.length_a   1.000
_cell.length_b   1.000
_cell.length_c   1.000
_cell.angle_alpha   90.00
_cell.angle_beta   90.00
_cell.angle_gamma   90.00
#
_symmetry.space_group_name_H-M   'P 1'
#
loop_
_entity.id
_entity.type
_entity.pdbx_description
1 polymer ?
#
loop_
_entity_poly.entity_id
_entity_poly.type
_entity_poly.pdbx_seq_one_letter_code
_entity_poly.pdbx_strand_id
1 'polypeptide(L)'
;MKPIFKNGDRLDIANFRPISLLISFSKIFEKIIATRIQERVAQNQIVANEQYGFRSNISTDNASYTLMHEILSAINNKLIVGDIFCDLSNAFYCVNHRILLSKLEYYGIRGTFRALIDSYLKERYQRVAIKDKTDIHYSNWELIKHGVPQGSILGPLLFLLYINDLPTVTTKNAKFVLYIWN
;
A
#
# COMPACT_ATOMS: atom_id res chain seq x y z
N MET A 1 13.42 -10.43 -7.32
CA MET A 1 12.90 -9.09 -7.69
C MET A 1 13.56 -8.62 -8.98
N LYS A 2 12.85 -7.81 -9.77
CA LYS A 2 13.39 -7.16 -10.95
C LYS A 2 13.35 -5.64 -10.70
N PRO A 3 14.50 -4.93 -10.78
CA PRO A 3 14.51 -3.49 -10.71
C PRO A 3 13.93 -2.91 -12.02
N ILE A 4 12.94 -2.03 -11.89
CA ILE A 4 12.36 -1.29 -13.02
C ILE A 4 12.74 0.16 -12.88
N PHE A 5 13.39 0.72 -13.92
CA PHE A 5 13.76 2.13 -13.94
C PHE A 5 12.54 3.04 -13.91
N LYS A 6 12.55 4.04 -13.04
CA LYS A 6 11.47 5.02 -12.88
C LYS A 6 11.75 6.29 -13.68
N ASN A 7 12.78 7.02 -13.28
CA ASN A 7 13.25 8.27 -13.89
C ASN A 7 14.58 8.68 -13.24
N GLY A 8 15.22 9.72 -13.75
CA GLY A 8 16.47 10.27 -13.21
C GLY A 8 17.73 9.60 -13.77
N ASP A 9 18.79 9.54 -12.97
CA ASP A 9 20.04 8.90 -13.36
C ASP A 9 19.93 7.38 -13.24
N ARG A 10 20.31 6.65 -14.28
CA ARG A 10 20.33 5.17 -14.31
C ARG A 10 21.44 4.56 -13.45
N LEU A 11 22.42 5.33 -13.04
CA LEU A 11 23.49 4.89 -12.16
C LEU A 11 23.08 4.94 -10.68
N ASP A 12 21.98 5.63 -10.35
CA ASP A 12 21.46 5.72 -9.01
C ASP A 12 20.38 4.64 -8.76
N ILE A 13 20.65 3.75 -7.81
CA ILE A 13 19.76 2.66 -7.39
C ILE A 13 18.40 3.19 -6.88
N ALA A 14 18.36 4.37 -6.28
CA ALA A 14 17.14 4.99 -5.79
C ALA A 14 16.11 5.28 -6.91
N ASN A 15 16.56 5.36 -8.15
CA ASN A 15 15.72 5.58 -9.32
C ASN A 15 15.08 4.31 -9.89
N PHE A 16 15.19 3.18 -9.19
CA PHE A 16 14.58 1.93 -9.59
C PHE A 16 13.50 1.48 -8.61
N ARG A 17 12.40 0.97 -9.14
CA ARG A 17 11.36 0.29 -8.35
C ARG A 17 11.66 -1.21 -8.33
N PRO A 18 11.87 -1.84 -7.17
CA PRO A 18 12.11 -3.28 -7.07
C PRO A 18 10.78 -4.04 -7.11
N ILE A 19 10.41 -4.56 -8.27
CA ILE A 19 9.18 -5.31 -8.46
C ILE A 19 9.39 -6.78 -8.14
N SER A 20 8.54 -7.32 -7.28
CA SER A 20 8.53 -8.75 -6.92
C SER A 20 7.89 -9.58 -8.05
N LEU A 21 8.65 -10.55 -8.55
CA LEU A 21 8.14 -11.52 -9.52
C LEU A 21 7.54 -12.69 -8.74
N LEU A 22 6.22 -12.77 -8.70
CA LEU A 22 5.48 -13.85 -8.08
C LEU A 22 5.01 -14.86 -9.13
N ILE A 23 5.02 -16.13 -8.77
CA ILE A 23 4.52 -17.20 -9.63
C ILE A 23 3.00 -17.10 -9.79
N SER A 24 2.46 -17.57 -10.91
CA SER A 24 1.03 -17.47 -11.25
C SER A 24 0.12 -18.11 -10.20
N PHE A 25 0.51 -19.25 -9.63
CA PHE A 25 -0.23 -19.88 -8.55
C PHE A 25 -0.37 -18.98 -7.32
N SER A 26 0.72 -18.32 -6.91
CA SER A 26 0.68 -17.35 -5.79
C SER A 26 -0.34 -16.23 -6.05
N LYS A 27 -0.40 -15.71 -7.27
CA LYS A 27 -1.37 -14.68 -7.65
C LYS A 27 -2.82 -15.14 -7.56
N ILE A 28 -3.11 -16.41 -7.89
CA ILE A 28 -4.46 -16.98 -7.76
C ILE A 28 -4.86 -17.02 -6.27
N PHE A 29 -3.98 -17.54 -5.41
CA PHE A 29 -4.22 -17.56 -3.97
C PHE A 29 -4.38 -16.16 -3.39
N GLU A 30 -3.49 -15.25 -3.77
CA GLU A 30 -3.58 -13.85 -3.34
C GLU A 30 -4.92 -13.22 -3.75
N LYS A 31 -5.42 -13.50 -4.96
CA LYS A 31 -6.70 -12.98 -5.43
C LYS A 31 -7.86 -13.49 -4.58
N ILE A 32 -7.88 -14.79 -4.25
CA ILE A 32 -8.92 -15.37 -3.38
C ILE A 32 -8.90 -14.71 -2.00
N ILE A 33 -7.71 -14.58 -1.40
CA ILE A 33 -7.54 -13.96 -0.09
C ILE A 33 -7.96 -12.48 -0.14
N ALA A 34 -7.52 -11.73 -1.16
CA ALA A 34 -7.85 -10.32 -1.34
C ALA A 34 -9.38 -10.12 -1.47
N THR A 35 -10.06 -10.95 -2.29
CA THR A 35 -11.51 -10.88 -2.43
C THR A 35 -12.22 -11.06 -1.09
N ARG A 36 -11.83 -12.05 -0.29
CA ARG A 36 -12.43 -12.30 1.04
C ARG A 36 -12.18 -11.15 2.02
N ILE A 37 -10.99 -10.56 1.99
CA ILE A 37 -10.70 -9.38 2.82
C ILE A 37 -11.55 -8.20 2.35
N GLN A 38 -11.64 -7.94 1.04
CA GLN A 38 -12.42 -6.84 0.48
C GLN A 38 -13.91 -6.96 0.81
N GLU A 39 -14.49 -8.16 0.69
CA GLU A 39 -15.89 -8.44 1.09
C GLU A 39 -16.11 -8.07 2.57
N ARG A 40 -15.25 -8.54 3.47
CA ARG A 40 -15.34 -8.23 4.89
C ARG A 40 -15.16 -6.73 5.18
N VAL A 41 -14.19 -6.10 4.53
CA VAL A 41 -13.89 -4.68 4.68
C VAL A 41 -15.08 -3.83 4.24
N ALA A 42 -15.71 -4.20 3.12
CA ALA A 42 -16.89 -3.51 2.60
C ALA A 42 -18.12 -3.71 3.50
N GLN A 43 -18.41 -4.95 3.91
CA GLN A 43 -19.55 -5.28 4.78
C GLN A 43 -19.51 -4.56 6.13
N ASN A 44 -18.33 -4.35 6.68
CA ASN A 44 -18.14 -3.74 8.00
C ASN A 44 -17.69 -2.27 7.92
N GLN A 45 -17.66 -1.67 6.74
CA GLN A 45 -17.26 -0.26 6.51
C GLN A 45 -15.94 0.11 7.20
N ILE A 46 -14.95 -0.79 7.11
CA ILE A 46 -13.69 -0.67 7.85
C ILE A 46 -12.80 0.45 7.31
N VAL A 47 -12.84 0.71 5.99
CA VAL A 47 -11.96 1.71 5.36
C VAL A 47 -12.45 3.12 5.68
N ALA A 48 -11.53 3.95 6.16
CA ALA A 48 -11.78 5.36 6.44
C ALA A 48 -12.31 6.10 5.20
N ASN A 49 -13.21 7.06 5.40
CA ASN A 49 -13.81 7.83 4.30
C ASN A 49 -12.78 8.68 3.55
N GLU A 50 -11.74 9.07 4.22
CA GLU A 50 -10.61 9.87 3.70
C GLU A 50 -9.68 9.06 2.77
N GLN A 51 -9.87 7.74 2.68
CA GLN A 51 -9.07 6.84 1.85
C GLN A 51 -9.69 6.65 0.47
N TYR A 52 -9.03 7.18 -0.55
CA TYR A 52 -9.44 7.11 -1.96
C TYR A 52 -8.64 6.08 -2.77
N GLY A 53 -7.47 5.67 -2.29
CA GLY A 53 -6.62 4.69 -2.97
C GLY A 53 -7.08 3.24 -2.78
N PHE A 54 -6.91 2.40 -3.80
CA PHE A 54 -7.21 0.96 -3.80
C PHE A 54 -8.64 0.59 -3.37
N ARG A 55 -9.60 1.49 -3.54
CA ARG A 55 -11.02 1.23 -3.31
C ARG A 55 -11.74 1.02 -4.64
N SER A 56 -12.66 0.05 -4.66
CA SER A 56 -13.55 -0.15 -5.82
C SER A 56 -14.46 1.06 -6.01
N ASN A 57 -14.64 1.50 -7.26
CA ASN A 57 -15.52 2.59 -7.65
C ASN A 57 -15.13 3.99 -7.11
N ILE A 58 -13.91 4.16 -6.62
CA ILE A 58 -13.38 5.44 -6.19
C ILE A 58 -12.07 5.68 -6.95
N SER A 59 -11.94 6.83 -7.58
CA SER A 59 -10.78 7.24 -8.38
C SER A 59 -9.98 8.35 -7.70
N THR A 60 -8.80 8.62 -8.23
CA THR A 60 -8.00 9.80 -7.87
C THR A 60 -8.73 11.11 -8.17
N ASP A 61 -9.63 11.11 -9.15
CA ASP A 61 -10.45 12.29 -9.47
C ASP A 61 -11.40 12.64 -8.33
N ASN A 62 -11.97 11.64 -7.64
CA ASN A 62 -12.78 11.85 -6.46
C ASN A 62 -11.96 12.50 -5.32
N ALA A 63 -10.71 12.07 -5.13
CA ALA A 63 -9.81 12.67 -4.14
C ALA A 63 -9.51 14.14 -4.48
N SER A 64 -9.17 14.42 -5.74
CA SER A 64 -8.92 15.78 -6.24
C SER A 64 -10.14 16.68 -6.11
N TYR A 65 -11.33 16.16 -6.49
CA TYR A 65 -12.59 16.88 -6.34
C TYR A 65 -12.85 17.24 -4.87
N THR A 66 -12.69 16.29 -3.96
CA THR A 66 -12.90 16.53 -2.52
C THR A 66 -11.94 17.59 -2.00
N LEU A 67 -10.64 17.50 -2.34
CA LEU A 67 -9.66 18.50 -1.95
C LEU A 67 -10.06 19.90 -2.43
N MET A 68 -10.38 20.05 -3.71
CA MET A 68 -10.79 21.33 -4.28
C MET A 68 -12.08 21.87 -3.66
N HIS A 69 -13.05 20.99 -3.41
CA HIS A 69 -14.30 21.37 -2.75
C HIS A 69 -14.06 21.91 -1.34
N GLU A 70 -13.20 21.27 -0.54
CA GLU A 70 -12.85 21.70 0.81
C GLU A 70 -12.13 23.07 0.80
N ILE A 71 -11.18 23.25 -0.11
CA ILE A 71 -10.45 24.53 -0.28
C ILE A 71 -11.44 25.65 -0.64
N LEU A 72 -12.27 25.46 -1.65
CA LEU A 72 -13.24 26.47 -2.09
C LEU A 72 -14.27 26.79 -1.01
N SER A 73 -14.74 25.77 -0.29
CA SER A 73 -15.66 25.94 0.85
C SER A 73 -15.03 26.78 1.96
N ALA A 74 -13.78 26.52 2.30
CA ALA A 74 -13.06 27.29 3.32
C ALA A 74 -12.86 28.76 2.88
N ILE A 75 -12.48 29.00 1.63
CA ILE A 75 -12.33 30.36 1.07
C ILE A 75 -13.67 31.11 1.12
N ASN A 76 -14.77 30.47 0.73
CA ASN A 76 -16.11 31.08 0.79
C ASN A 76 -16.51 31.46 2.21
N ASN A 77 -16.06 30.68 3.19
CA ASN A 77 -16.27 30.98 4.62
C ASN A 77 -15.21 31.93 5.21
N LYS A 78 -14.38 32.56 4.37
CA LYS A 78 -13.31 33.50 4.77
C LYS A 78 -12.27 32.88 5.73
N LEU A 79 -12.06 31.56 5.62
CA LEU A 79 -11.03 30.85 6.38
C LEU A 79 -9.70 30.86 5.62
N ILE A 80 -8.61 30.87 6.38
CA ILE A 80 -7.26 30.69 5.82
C ILE A 80 -7.03 29.18 5.67
N VAL A 81 -6.60 28.75 4.49
CA VAL A 81 -6.31 27.34 4.15
C VAL A 81 -4.81 27.17 3.96
N GLY A 82 -4.27 26.12 4.53
CA GLY A 82 -2.90 25.64 4.25
C GLY A 82 -2.91 24.15 3.96
N ASP A 83 -2.26 23.74 2.88
CA ASP A 83 -2.16 22.35 2.47
C ASP A 83 -0.76 21.80 2.69
N ILE A 84 -0.67 20.54 3.15
CA ILE A 84 0.59 19.82 3.29
C ILE A 84 0.49 18.55 2.45
N PHE A 85 1.33 18.44 1.42
CA PHE A 85 1.44 17.25 0.59
C PHE A 85 2.58 16.35 1.09
N CYS A 86 2.26 15.12 1.47
CA CYS A 86 3.23 14.15 1.95
C CYS A 86 3.31 12.98 0.99
N ASP A 87 4.51 12.69 0.46
CA ASP A 87 4.79 11.48 -0.29
C ASP A 87 5.47 10.44 0.60
N LEU A 88 4.94 9.22 0.61
CA LEU A 88 5.48 8.12 1.38
C LEU A 88 6.50 7.34 0.53
N SER A 89 7.75 7.71 0.63
CA SER A 89 8.84 6.97 -0.03
C SER A 89 8.90 5.54 0.47
N ASN A 90 8.96 4.58 -0.46
CA ASN A 90 9.09 3.15 -0.15
C ASN A 90 7.96 2.59 0.74
N ALA A 91 6.76 3.12 0.63
CA ALA A 91 5.60 2.82 1.48
C ALA A 91 5.37 1.30 1.69
N PHE A 92 5.39 0.50 0.60
CA PHE A 92 5.21 -0.94 0.68
C PHE A 92 6.31 -1.68 1.43
N TYR A 93 7.53 -1.16 1.46
CA TYR A 93 8.68 -1.79 2.16
C TYR A 93 8.75 -1.44 3.63
N CYS A 94 8.07 -0.38 4.06
CA CYS A 94 8.07 0.09 5.45
C CYS A 94 6.98 -0.57 6.32
N VAL A 95 6.14 -1.43 5.78
CA VAL A 95 5.06 -2.09 6.52
C VAL A 95 5.64 -3.03 7.58
N ASN A 96 5.40 -2.73 8.84
CA ASN A 96 5.77 -3.61 9.95
C ASN A 96 4.74 -4.75 10.07
N HIS A 97 5.20 -5.99 9.90
CA HIS A 97 4.31 -7.17 9.88
C HIS A 97 3.54 -7.34 11.20
N ARG A 98 4.17 -7.11 12.35
CA ARG A 98 3.52 -7.24 13.66
C ARG A 98 2.42 -6.20 13.84
N ILE A 99 2.67 -4.94 13.48
CA ILE A 99 1.66 -3.88 13.54
C ILE A 99 0.52 -4.19 12.57
N LEU A 100 0.83 -4.60 11.33
CA LEU A 100 -0.19 -4.98 10.36
C LEU A 100 -1.10 -6.09 10.89
N LEU A 101 -0.52 -7.16 11.43
CA LEU A 101 -1.28 -8.29 11.98
C LEU A 101 -2.18 -7.88 13.15
N SER A 102 -1.69 -6.99 14.03
CA SER A 102 -2.50 -6.43 15.12
C SER A 102 -3.66 -5.59 14.60
N LYS A 103 -3.44 -4.77 13.58
CA LYS A 103 -4.52 -4.00 12.92
C LYS A 103 -5.54 -4.90 12.23
N LEU A 104 -5.11 -5.94 11.54
CA LEU A 104 -6.01 -6.93 10.93
C LEU A 104 -6.90 -7.61 11.97
N GLU A 105 -6.32 -7.96 13.13
CA GLU A 105 -7.06 -8.54 14.23
C GLU A 105 -8.09 -7.57 14.82
N TYR A 106 -7.73 -6.28 14.95
CA TYR A 106 -8.64 -5.21 15.36
C TYR A 106 -9.81 -5.06 14.36
N TYR A 107 -9.54 -5.16 13.06
CA TYR A 107 -10.57 -5.14 11.99
C TYR A 107 -11.37 -6.45 11.90
N GLY A 108 -11.17 -7.37 12.85
CA GLY A 108 -11.91 -8.63 12.93
C GLY A 108 -11.40 -9.71 11.98
N ILE A 109 -10.23 -9.56 11.38
CA ILE A 109 -9.55 -10.61 10.60
C ILE A 109 -8.75 -11.46 11.58
N ARG A 110 -9.35 -12.55 12.08
CA ARG A 110 -8.84 -13.37 13.20
C ARG A 110 -8.69 -14.84 12.81
N GLY A 111 -8.17 -15.63 13.76
CA GLY A 111 -8.12 -17.10 13.64
C GLY A 111 -7.28 -17.58 12.47
N THR A 112 -7.74 -18.59 11.79
CA THR A 112 -7.04 -19.25 10.67
C THR A 112 -6.70 -18.26 9.54
N PHE A 113 -7.58 -17.28 9.29
CA PHE A 113 -7.34 -16.31 8.23
C PHE A 113 -6.19 -15.35 8.56
N ARG A 114 -6.11 -14.89 9.83
CA ARG A 114 -4.95 -14.12 10.31
C ARG A 114 -3.67 -14.94 10.24
N ALA A 115 -3.71 -16.23 10.65
CA ALA A 115 -2.57 -17.13 10.56
C ALA A 115 -2.08 -17.33 9.12
N LEU A 116 -3.00 -17.38 8.16
CA LEU A 116 -2.67 -17.46 6.73
C LEU A 116 -1.90 -16.22 6.27
N ILE A 117 -2.35 -15.03 6.66
CA ILE A 117 -1.65 -13.77 6.31
C ILE A 117 -0.29 -13.71 7.02
N ASP A 118 -0.20 -14.14 8.28
CA ASP A 118 1.05 -14.21 9.01
C ASP A 118 2.06 -15.14 8.30
N SER A 119 1.62 -16.32 7.87
CA SER A 119 2.43 -17.25 7.06
C SER A 119 2.83 -16.65 5.70
N TYR A 120 1.93 -15.92 5.05
CA TYR A 120 2.24 -15.22 3.80
C TYR A 120 3.33 -14.16 3.95
N LEU A 121 3.41 -13.49 5.10
CA LEU A 121 4.39 -12.43 5.36
C LEU A 121 5.72 -12.97 5.88
N LYS A 122 5.72 -14.08 6.61
CA LYS A 122 6.91 -14.68 7.24
C LYS A 122 7.72 -15.55 6.27
N GLU A 123 8.97 -15.77 6.64
CA GLU A 123 9.90 -16.70 5.97
C GLU A 123 10.03 -16.47 4.46
N ARG A 124 9.90 -15.23 4.05
CA ARG A 124 10.05 -14.84 2.65
C ARG A 124 11.48 -14.44 2.37
N TYR A 125 12.04 -15.07 1.36
CA TYR A 125 13.34 -14.73 0.84
C TYR A 125 13.20 -14.07 -0.52
N GLN A 126 14.06 -13.11 -0.80
CA GLN A 126 14.12 -12.44 -2.09
C GLN A 126 15.56 -12.27 -2.54
N ARG A 127 15.74 -12.20 -3.85
CA ARG A 127 17.00 -11.81 -4.49
C ARG A 127 16.72 -10.90 -5.66
N VAL A 128 17.66 -10.05 -5.99
CA VAL A 128 17.60 -9.21 -7.19
C VAL A 128 18.09 -10.00 -8.39
N ALA A 129 17.41 -9.86 -9.52
CA ALA A 129 17.83 -10.40 -10.81
C ALA A 129 17.99 -9.24 -11.79
N ILE A 130 19.18 -9.08 -12.32
CA ILE A 130 19.51 -8.08 -13.34
C ILE A 130 19.90 -8.83 -14.60
N LYS A 131 19.25 -8.52 -15.72
CA LYS A 131 19.60 -9.07 -17.02
C LYS A 131 20.52 -8.09 -17.74
N ASP A 132 21.73 -8.55 -18.07
CA ASP A 132 22.59 -7.94 -19.05
C ASP A 132 22.24 -8.48 -20.45
N LYS A 133 23.02 -8.12 -21.48
CA LYS A 133 22.73 -8.48 -22.88
C LYS A 133 22.55 -9.98 -23.10
N THR A 134 23.33 -10.81 -22.43
CA THR A 134 23.35 -12.27 -22.57
C THR A 134 22.98 -13.01 -21.30
N ASP A 135 23.32 -12.48 -20.12
CA ASP A 135 23.28 -13.21 -18.86
C ASP A 135 22.36 -12.58 -17.83
N ILE A 136 21.93 -13.40 -16.86
CA ILE A 136 21.16 -12.96 -15.71
C ILE A 136 22.04 -13.08 -14.45
N HIS A 137 22.32 -11.95 -13.84
CA HIS A 137 23.06 -11.87 -12.59
C HIS A 137 22.10 -11.83 -11.41
N TYR A 138 22.45 -12.55 -10.34
CA TYR A 138 21.63 -12.64 -9.15
C TYR A 138 22.40 -12.17 -7.93
N SER A 139 21.73 -11.43 -7.04
CA SER A 139 22.23 -11.18 -5.69
C SER A 139 22.10 -12.43 -4.82
N ASN A 140 22.66 -12.40 -3.62
CA ASN A 140 22.34 -13.37 -2.57
C ASN A 140 20.86 -13.31 -2.18
N TRP A 141 20.39 -14.41 -1.58
CA TRP A 141 19.06 -14.46 -0.99
C TRP A 141 19.05 -13.72 0.36
N GLU A 142 18.07 -12.83 0.53
CA GLU A 142 17.88 -12.07 1.75
C GLU A 142 16.49 -12.31 2.33
N LEU A 143 16.42 -12.48 3.66
CA LEU A 143 15.16 -12.64 4.38
C LEU A 143 14.44 -11.30 4.47
N ILE A 144 13.16 -11.27 4.08
CA ILE A 144 12.30 -10.10 4.19
C ILE A 144 11.75 -10.00 5.62
N LYS A 145 12.15 -8.97 6.35
CA LYS A 145 11.70 -8.71 7.73
C LYS A 145 10.53 -7.73 7.82
N HIS A 146 10.36 -6.90 6.79
CA HIS A 146 9.35 -5.85 6.71
C HIS A 146 8.79 -5.75 5.29
N GLY A 147 7.67 -5.07 5.17
CA GLY A 147 7.09 -4.73 3.89
C GLY A 147 6.18 -5.80 3.30
N VAL A 148 5.45 -5.37 2.28
CA VAL A 148 4.62 -6.22 1.43
C VAL A 148 5.16 -6.19 0.00
N PRO A 149 5.00 -7.28 -0.79
CA PRO A 149 5.60 -7.35 -2.11
C PRO A 149 4.98 -6.33 -3.06
N GLN A 150 5.79 -5.46 -3.61
CA GLN A 150 5.38 -4.62 -4.72
C GLN A 150 5.18 -5.49 -5.97
N GLY A 151 3.99 -5.48 -6.56
CA GLY A 151 3.60 -6.36 -7.67
C GLY A 151 2.77 -7.57 -7.25
N SER A 152 2.43 -7.70 -5.97
CA SER A 152 1.43 -8.67 -5.48
C SER A 152 0.01 -8.09 -5.58
N ILE A 153 -0.99 -8.97 -5.61
CA ILE A 153 -2.41 -8.58 -5.56
C ILE A 153 -2.82 -8.20 -4.13
N LEU A 154 -2.23 -8.87 -3.15
CA LEU A 154 -2.57 -8.68 -1.74
C LEU A 154 -1.85 -7.48 -1.12
N GLY A 155 -0.66 -7.12 -1.60
CA GLY A 155 0.16 -6.04 -1.06
C GLY A 155 -0.55 -4.69 -0.93
N PRO A 156 -1.18 -4.17 -2.00
CA PRO A 156 -1.93 -2.92 -1.94
C PRO A 156 -3.03 -2.91 -0.89
N LEU A 157 -3.79 -4.00 -0.78
CA LEU A 157 -4.87 -4.12 0.20
C LEU A 157 -4.34 -4.16 1.64
N LEU A 158 -3.26 -4.90 1.88
CA LEU A 158 -2.61 -4.95 3.19
C LEU A 158 -2.02 -3.58 3.58
N PHE A 159 -1.44 -2.87 2.62
CA PHE A 159 -0.96 -1.51 2.86
C PHE A 159 -2.09 -0.54 3.18
N LEU A 160 -3.20 -0.59 2.42
CA LEU A 160 -4.40 0.20 2.70
C LEU A 160 -4.87 0.00 4.15
N LEU A 161 -4.99 -1.25 4.60
CA LEU A 161 -5.40 -1.57 5.97
C LEU A 161 -4.35 -1.15 7.01
N TYR A 162 -3.07 -1.14 6.63
CA TYR A 162 -1.98 -0.70 7.50
C TYR A 162 -2.05 0.80 7.82
N ILE A 163 -2.39 1.64 6.84
CA ILE A 163 -2.45 3.11 7.00
C ILE A 163 -3.87 3.62 7.31
N ASN A 164 -4.85 2.75 7.44
CA ASN A 164 -6.26 3.10 7.53
C ASN A 164 -6.62 3.99 8.73
N ASP A 165 -5.85 3.93 9.81
CA ASP A 165 -6.02 4.74 11.01
C ASP A 165 -5.29 6.10 10.95
N LEU A 166 -4.55 6.38 9.87
CA LEU A 166 -3.82 7.64 9.72
C LEU A 166 -4.71 8.88 9.88
N PRO A 167 -5.95 8.93 9.34
CA PRO A 167 -6.83 10.09 9.55
C PRO A 167 -7.19 10.37 11.01
N THR A 168 -7.13 9.36 11.88
CA THR A 168 -7.47 9.53 13.31
C THR A 168 -6.42 10.27 14.12
N VAL A 169 -5.22 10.47 13.56
CA VAL A 169 -4.11 11.15 14.23
C VAL A 169 -4.28 12.68 14.21
N THR A 170 -5.16 13.22 13.36
CA THR A 170 -5.34 14.66 13.26
C THR A 170 -6.30 15.24 14.29
N THR A 171 -6.09 16.52 14.57
CA THR A 171 -7.02 17.35 15.34
C THR A 171 -8.24 17.74 14.49
N LYS A 172 -9.31 18.19 15.12
CA LYS A 172 -10.59 18.57 14.48
C LYS A 172 -10.50 19.57 13.32
N ASN A 173 -9.37 20.29 13.19
CA ASN A 173 -9.19 21.35 12.18
C ASN A 173 -8.36 20.91 10.96
N ALA A 174 -7.96 19.64 10.87
CA ALA A 174 -7.24 19.13 9.72
C ALA A 174 -8.02 17.99 9.07
N LYS A 175 -8.12 18.02 7.75
CA LYS A 175 -8.76 16.98 6.95
C LYS A 175 -7.70 16.23 6.16
N PHE A 176 -7.84 14.90 6.07
CA PHE A 176 -7.00 14.06 5.24
C PHE A 176 -7.66 13.75 3.90
N VAL A 177 -6.85 13.68 2.87
CA VAL A 177 -7.20 13.05 1.61
C VAL A 177 -6.07 12.08 1.28
N LEU A 178 -6.33 10.79 1.46
CA LEU A 178 -5.35 9.73 1.23
C LEU A 178 -5.60 9.13 -0.14
N TYR A 179 -4.61 9.19 -1.03
CA TYR A 179 -4.65 8.48 -2.31
C TYR A 179 -3.26 7.93 -2.63
N ILE A 180 -3.24 6.91 -3.45
CA ILE A 180 -2.00 6.22 -3.81
C ILE A 180 -1.92 6.20 -5.33
N TRP A 181 -0.85 6.76 -5.87
CA TRP A 181 -0.52 6.68 -7.30
C TRP A 181 0.08 5.31 -7.61
N ASN A 182 -0.41 4.68 -8.67
CA ASN A 182 0.20 3.47 -9.22
C ASN A 182 1.35 3.80 -10.17
#